data_f64f2f1de5156532222cc954fc57d0e9
#
_entry.id   f64f2f1de5156532222cc954fc57d0e9
#
_cell.length_a   1.000
_cell.length_b   1.000
_cell.length_c   1.000
_cell.angle_alpha   90.00
_cell.angle_beta   90.00
_cell.angle_gamma   90.00
#
_symmetry.space_group_name_H-M   'P 1'
#
loop_
_entity.id
_entity.type
_entity.pdbx_description
1 polymer ?
#
loop_
_entity_poly.entity_id
_entity_poly.type
_entity_poly.pdbx_seq_one_letter_code
_entity_poly.pdbx_strand_id
1 'polypeptide(L)'
;SYANRFTLDKPENAVAAGLLDGLKYDDQVRDEIRGRLKIGKSDKINFISLAKYSKAVSVAGAYAKDKIALVLAEGEIVYGKGSPDQIGSDEYLALLRKLRSDKSVKAIVLRVNSPGGSSLASEIIWRELELIRKEGKKIVVSMGDVAASGGYYIACNADKIMVQPNTITGSIGVFSIVPDFSSFMNNKLGISFDRVMTGEYADMPSVTRPLRENEKKFIQGQVDQIYLDFKTRVAEGRKKDINYIDSIAQGRVWTGKRAIQLGLADKIGGLEDAIAEAAKMAGMKEFKVRKYPEPKSILEYFMDKASSDLTSSTLKKELGMEDYQLFKRIKALKEEKGEIKTQLPFEFIIK
;
A
#
# COMPACT_ATOMS: atom_id res chain seq x y z
N SER A 1 -26.77 -0.72 -13.28
CA SER A 1 -26.28 -1.54 -12.15
C SER A 1 -27.33 -1.53 -11.05
N TYR A 2 -27.50 -2.66 -10.37
CA TYR A 2 -28.50 -2.81 -9.27
C TYR A 2 -28.22 -1.81 -8.13
N ALA A 3 -26.96 -1.54 -7.81
CA ALA A 3 -26.56 -0.62 -6.78
C ALA A 3 -27.07 0.84 -7.01
N ASN A 4 -27.05 1.31 -8.26
CA ASN A 4 -27.47 2.67 -8.59
C ASN A 4 -28.98 2.86 -8.61
N ARG A 5 -29.76 1.77 -8.55
CA ARG A 5 -31.22 1.81 -8.61
C ARG A 5 -31.87 1.48 -7.29
N PHE A 6 -31.10 1.19 -6.23
CA PHE A 6 -31.60 0.72 -4.94
C PHE A 6 -32.62 -0.43 -5.04
N THR A 7 -32.45 -1.31 -6.04
CA THR A 7 -33.39 -2.41 -6.34
C THR A 7 -33.16 -3.64 -5.46
N LEU A 8 -32.14 -3.63 -4.58
CA LEU A 8 -31.80 -4.73 -3.67
C LEU A 8 -32.19 -4.38 -2.21
N ASP A 9 -33.32 -3.73 -2.04
CA ASP A 9 -33.87 -3.32 -0.75
C ASP A 9 -34.43 -4.48 0.08
N LYS A 10 -34.74 -5.61 -0.58
CA LYS A 10 -35.20 -6.85 0.04
C LYS A 10 -34.37 -8.04 -0.38
N PRO A 11 -34.14 -9.04 0.49
CA PRO A 11 -33.38 -10.23 0.16
C PRO A 11 -33.93 -10.98 -1.07
N GLU A 12 -35.26 -11.01 -1.26
CA GLU A 12 -35.93 -11.63 -2.39
C GLU A 12 -35.49 -11.02 -3.73
N ASN A 13 -35.23 -9.72 -3.75
CA ASN A 13 -34.78 -9.01 -4.94
C ASN A 13 -33.34 -9.41 -5.32
N ALA A 14 -32.51 -9.78 -4.35
CA ALA A 14 -31.17 -10.31 -4.59
C ALA A 14 -31.23 -11.72 -5.20
N VAL A 15 -32.19 -12.56 -4.77
CA VAL A 15 -32.44 -13.86 -5.39
C VAL A 15 -32.97 -13.70 -6.82
N ALA A 16 -33.95 -12.81 -7.03
CA ALA A 16 -34.49 -12.53 -8.35
C ALA A 16 -33.42 -11.96 -9.34
N ALA A 17 -32.44 -11.23 -8.81
CA ALA A 17 -31.31 -10.70 -9.56
C ALA A 17 -30.19 -11.73 -9.80
N GLY A 18 -30.30 -12.95 -9.28
CA GLY A 18 -29.28 -14.02 -9.41
C GLY A 18 -28.01 -13.77 -8.60
N LEU A 19 -28.08 -12.90 -7.59
CA LEU A 19 -26.95 -12.61 -6.67
C LEU A 19 -26.91 -13.56 -5.47
N LEU A 20 -28.03 -14.21 -5.16
CA LEU A 20 -28.18 -15.27 -4.15
C LEU A 20 -28.92 -16.45 -4.77
N ASP A 21 -28.55 -17.67 -4.37
CA ASP A 21 -29.18 -18.91 -4.82
C ASP A 21 -30.53 -19.17 -4.14
N GLY A 22 -30.79 -18.54 -2.98
CA GLY A 22 -32.02 -18.67 -2.23
C GLY A 22 -31.93 -18.01 -0.86
N LEU A 23 -33.07 -18.00 -0.17
CA LEU A 23 -33.20 -17.52 1.20
C LEU A 23 -33.50 -18.70 2.11
N LYS A 24 -32.69 -18.87 3.16
CA LYS A 24 -32.83 -19.99 4.11
C LYS A 24 -32.47 -19.55 5.51
N TYR A 25 -33.16 -20.09 6.49
CA TYR A 25 -32.73 -20.01 7.88
C TYR A 25 -31.54 -20.93 8.16
N ASP A 26 -30.80 -20.69 9.25
CA ASP A 26 -29.60 -21.47 9.60
C ASP A 26 -29.87 -22.97 9.74
N ASP A 27 -31.02 -23.36 10.32
CA ASP A 27 -31.46 -24.75 10.45
C ASP A 27 -31.65 -25.40 9.06
N GLN A 28 -32.27 -24.69 8.13
CA GLN A 28 -32.46 -25.15 6.75
C GLN A 28 -31.14 -25.32 5.99
N VAL A 29 -30.20 -24.41 6.22
CA VAL A 29 -28.84 -24.52 5.64
C VAL A 29 -28.14 -25.75 6.21
N ARG A 30 -28.24 -25.97 7.53
CA ARG A 30 -27.67 -27.15 8.18
C ARG A 30 -28.27 -28.44 7.67
N ASP A 31 -29.57 -28.46 7.45
CA ASP A 31 -30.26 -29.65 6.92
C ASP A 31 -29.86 -29.97 5.49
N GLU A 32 -29.67 -28.91 4.66
CA GLU A 32 -29.11 -29.09 3.33
C GLU A 32 -27.67 -29.63 3.35
N ILE A 33 -26.83 -29.14 4.25
CA ILE A 33 -25.46 -29.64 4.44
C ILE A 33 -25.50 -31.10 4.86
N ARG A 34 -26.38 -31.48 5.81
CA ARG A 34 -26.55 -32.91 6.22
C ARG A 34 -26.97 -33.77 5.04
N GLY A 35 -27.92 -33.29 4.25
CA GLY A 35 -28.37 -33.97 3.04
C GLY A 35 -27.24 -34.22 2.04
N ARG A 36 -26.40 -33.21 1.80
CA ARG A 36 -25.22 -33.32 0.92
C ARG A 36 -24.16 -34.27 1.48
N LEU A 37 -23.98 -34.28 2.80
CA LEU A 37 -23.07 -35.21 3.51
C LEU A 37 -23.65 -36.63 3.68
N LYS A 38 -24.93 -36.83 3.36
CA LYS A 38 -25.68 -38.10 3.55
C LYS A 38 -25.64 -38.58 5.01
N ILE A 39 -25.77 -37.69 5.96
CA ILE A 39 -25.84 -37.97 7.39
C ILE A 39 -27.24 -37.68 7.94
N GLY A 40 -27.58 -38.26 9.08
CA GLY A 40 -28.90 -38.14 9.71
C GLY A 40 -29.17 -36.72 10.23
N LYS A 41 -30.45 -36.35 10.41
CA LYS A 41 -30.85 -35.01 10.90
C LYS A 41 -30.28 -34.64 12.26
N SER A 42 -30.07 -35.64 13.14
CA SER A 42 -29.48 -35.46 14.46
C SER A 42 -27.94 -35.55 14.48
N ASP A 43 -27.33 -35.91 13.37
CA ASP A 43 -25.89 -36.10 13.33
C ASP A 43 -25.14 -34.76 13.36
N LYS A 44 -23.99 -34.75 14.05
CA LYS A 44 -23.14 -33.62 14.16
C LYS A 44 -22.42 -33.34 12.83
N ILE A 45 -22.54 -32.10 12.33
CA ILE A 45 -21.73 -31.65 11.22
C ILE A 45 -20.35 -31.29 11.75
N ASN A 46 -19.30 -31.94 11.24
CA ASN A 46 -17.93 -31.64 11.61
C ASN A 46 -17.40 -30.44 10.79
N PHE A 47 -17.59 -29.25 11.31
CA PHE A 47 -17.03 -28.05 10.71
C PHE A 47 -15.54 -27.91 11.02
N ILE A 48 -14.77 -27.48 10.03
CA ILE A 48 -13.40 -27.05 10.22
C ILE A 48 -13.31 -25.55 9.89
N SER A 49 -12.67 -24.78 10.74
CA SER A 49 -12.44 -23.36 10.43
C SER A 49 -11.45 -23.22 9.28
N LEU A 50 -11.62 -22.16 8.47
CA LEU A 50 -10.73 -21.86 7.34
C LEU A 50 -9.25 -21.80 7.79
N ALA A 51 -8.99 -21.24 8.97
CA ALA A 51 -7.64 -21.17 9.54
C ALA A 51 -7.04 -22.56 9.88
N LYS A 52 -7.86 -23.54 10.29
CA LYS A 52 -7.40 -24.92 10.50
C LYS A 52 -7.23 -25.66 9.18
N TYR A 53 -8.18 -25.45 8.27
CA TYR A 53 -8.13 -26.04 6.93
C TYR A 53 -6.88 -25.60 6.15
N SER A 54 -6.58 -24.31 6.12
CA SER A 54 -5.41 -23.76 5.43
C SER A 54 -4.07 -24.28 5.99
N LYS A 55 -4.02 -24.64 7.29
CA LYS A 55 -2.83 -25.27 7.89
C LYS A 55 -2.71 -26.77 7.56
N ALA A 56 -3.82 -27.44 7.33
CA ALA A 56 -3.85 -28.87 7.01
C ALA A 56 -3.62 -29.16 5.52
N VAL A 57 -3.92 -28.19 4.64
CA VAL A 57 -3.70 -28.35 3.20
C VAL A 57 -2.21 -28.20 2.90
N SER A 58 -1.61 -29.28 2.41
CA SER A 58 -0.25 -29.24 1.88
C SER A 58 -0.24 -28.40 0.60
N VAL A 59 0.43 -27.26 0.63
CA VAL A 59 0.60 -26.43 -0.56
C VAL A 59 1.58 -27.12 -1.51
N ALA A 60 1.21 -27.31 -2.77
CA ALA A 60 2.09 -27.84 -3.79
C ALA A 60 3.44 -27.09 -3.77
N GLY A 61 4.55 -27.81 -3.81
CA GLY A 61 5.88 -27.21 -3.75
C GLY A 61 6.44 -26.93 -2.35
N ALA A 62 5.78 -27.38 -1.26
CA ALA A 62 6.24 -27.16 0.12
C ALA A 62 7.70 -27.55 0.37
N TYR A 63 8.18 -28.58 -0.32
CA TYR A 63 9.56 -29.10 -0.24
C TYR A 63 10.51 -28.52 -1.31
N ALA A 64 10.04 -27.70 -2.23
CA ALA A 64 10.87 -27.12 -3.25
C ALA A 64 12.01 -26.29 -2.63
N LYS A 65 13.21 -26.42 -3.19
CA LYS A 65 14.39 -25.64 -2.78
C LYS A 65 14.23 -24.17 -3.17
N ASP A 66 13.75 -23.94 -4.38
CA ASP A 66 13.61 -22.61 -4.95
C ASP A 66 12.32 -21.93 -4.47
N LYS A 67 12.38 -20.59 -4.32
CA LYS A 67 11.32 -19.78 -3.73
C LYS A 67 10.93 -18.63 -4.65
N ILE A 68 9.64 -18.31 -4.60
CA ILE A 68 9.12 -16.99 -4.95
C ILE A 68 8.88 -16.24 -3.64
N ALA A 69 9.50 -15.08 -3.50
CA ALA A 69 9.22 -14.18 -2.37
C ALA A 69 7.99 -13.32 -2.70
N LEU A 70 6.89 -13.54 -1.98
CA LEU A 70 5.72 -12.68 -2.02
C LEU A 70 5.91 -11.56 -0.99
N VAL A 71 6.27 -10.38 -1.45
CA VAL A 71 6.44 -9.18 -0.62
C VAL A 71 5.15 -8.38 -0.63
N LEU A 72 4.52 -8.25 0.55
CA LEU A 72 3.31 -7.46 0.74
C LEU A 72 3.73 -6.02 1.06
N ALA A 73 3.31 -5.06 0.24
CA ALA A 73 3.54 -3.63 0.41
C ALA A 73 2.17 -2.94 0.55
N GLU A 74 1.69 -2.87 1.80
CA GLU A 74 0.36 -2.38 2.14
C GLU A 74 0.46 -1.16 3.05
N GLY A 75 -0.35 -0.13 2.75
CA GLY A 75 -0.41 1.11 3.52
C GLY A 75 0.46 2.24 2.97
N GLU A 76 0.59 3.30 3.75
CA GLU A 76 1.38 4.48 3.41
C GLU A 76 2.88 4.19 3.43
N ILE A 77 3.62 4.75 2.47
CA ILE A 77 5.08 4.67 2.43
C ILE A 77 5.67 5.76 3.31
N VAL A 78 6.45 5.37 4.32
CA VAL A 78 7.04 6.29 5.29
C VAL A 78 8.55 6.10 5.40
N TYR A 79 9.25 7.19 5.73
CA TYR A 79 10.68 7.13 6.03
C TYR A 79 10.94 6.49 7.38
N GLY A 80 11.98 5.68 7.50
CA GLY A 80 12.31 4.97 8.73
C GLY A 80 11.58 3.63 8.89
N LYS A 81 11.32 3.21 10.12
CA LYS A 81 10.74 1.88 10.42
C LYS A 81 9.28 1.72 10.02
N GLY A 82 8.50 2.79 10.15
CA GLY A 82 7.04 2.70 9.99
C GLY A 82 6.31 1.96 11.11
N SER A 83 5.00 1.86 11.00
CA SER A 83 4.12 1.04 11.83
C SER A 83 3.71 -0.24 11.07
N PRO A 84 3.08 -1.23 11.74
CA PRO A 84 2.69 -2.49 11.09
C PRO A 84 1.76 -2.36 9.89
N ASP A 85 1.05 -1.24 9.77
CA ASP A 85 0.14 -0.87 8.69
C ASP A 85 0.76 0.11 7.68
N GLN A 86 2.09 0.27 7.72
CA GLN A 86 2.85 1.17 6.86
C GLN A 86 4.01 0.45 6.17
N ILE A 87 4.50 1.04 5.09
CA ILE A 87 5.67 0.59 4.34
C ILE A 87 6.86 1.44 4.79
N GLY A 88 7.55 0.98 5.84
CA GLY A 88 8.74 1.67 6.36
C GLY A 88 9.98 1.42 5.49
N SER A 89 10.68 2.48 5.08
CA SER A 89 11.87 2.34 4.22
C SER A 89 12.95 1.45 4.81
N ASP A 90 13.19 1.53 6.11
CA ASP A 90 14.26 0.77 6.76
C ASP A 90 13.96 -0.73 6.79
N GLU A 91 12.71 -1.09 7.14
CA GLU A 91 12.29 -2.49 7.20
C GLU A 91 12.29 -3.13 5.80
N TYR A 92 11.74 -2.40 4.80
CA TYR A 92 11.70 -2.91 3.43
C TYR A 92 13.09 -2.96 2.80
N LEU A 93 13.97 -2.01 3.07
CA LEU A 93 15.36 -2.05 2.62
C LEU A 93 16.10 -3.27 3.18
N ALA A 94 15.98 -3.52 4.49
CA ALA A 94 16.58 -4.69 5.14
C ALA A 94 16.02 -6.00 4.57
N LEU A 95 14.70 -6.08 4.40
CA LEU A 95 14.01 -7.22 3.80
C LEU A 95 14.48 -7.49 2.37
N LEU A 96 14.45 -6.48 1.51
CA LEU A 96 14.80 -6.61 0.10
C LEU A 96 16.27 -6.98 -0.07
N ARG A 97 17.20 -6.44 0.74
CA ARG A 97 18.61 -6.85 0.78
C ARG A 97 18.79 -8.33 1.15
N LYS A 98 18.02 -8.81 2.15
CA LYS A 98 17.99 -10.24 2.51
C LYS A 98 17.50 -11.08 1.34
N LEU A 99 16.42 -10.68 0.67
CA LEU A 99 15.90 -11.39 -0.49
C LEU A 99 16.83 -11.34 -1.69
N ARG A 100 17.57 -10.25 -1.88
CA ARG A 100 18.58 -10.11 -2.92
C ARG A 100 19.72 -11.11 -2.75
N SER A 101 20.23 -11.25 -1.54
CA SER A 101 21.34 -12.17 -1.22
C SER A 101 20.91 -13.64 -1.12
N ASP A 102 19.64 -13.97 -0.91
CA ASP A 102 19.15 -15.35 -0.82
C ASP A 102 19.12 -16.01 -2.21
N LYS A 103 20.07 -16.91 -2.47
CA LYS A 103 20.18 -17.66 -3.74
C LYS A 103 18.98 -18.56 -4.03
N SER A 104 18.21 -18.95 -3.01
CA SER A 104 17.01 -19.76 -3.19
C SER A 104 15.79 -18.94 -3.67
N VAL A 105 15.82 -17.61 -3.53
CA VAL A 105 14.82 -16.70 -4.08
C VAL A 105 15.16 -16.44 -5.55
N LYS A 106 14.31 -16.92 -6.46
CA LYS A 106 14.50 -16.76 -7.91
C LYS A 106 13.67 -15.62 -8.50
N ALA A 107 12.54 -15.32 -7.86
CA ALA A 107 11.68 -14.23 -8.26
C ALA A 107 11.03 -13.57 -7.04
N ILE A 108 10.62 -12.32 -7.22
CA ILE A 108 9.85 -11.55 -6.26
C ILE A 108 8.50 -11.21 -6.90
N VAL A 109 7.44 -11.46 -6.17
CA VAL A 109 6.12 -10.90 -6.44
C VAL A 109 5.89 -9.79 -5.41
N LEU A 110 5.86 -8.55 -5.88
CA LEU A 110 5.58 -7.39 -5.04
C LEU A 110 4.08 -7.08 -5.12
N ARG A 111 3.35 -7.38 -4.05
CA ARG A 111 1.93 -7.05 -3.93
C ARG A 111 1.81 -5.65 -3.35
N VAL A 112 1.37 -4.69 -4.17
CA VAL A 112 1.26 -3.28 -3.78
C VAL A 112 -0.20 -2.93 -3.55
N ASN A 113 -0.51 -2.43 -2.34
CA ASN A 113 -1.78 -1.81 -2.00
C ASN A 113 -1.50 -0.54 -1.20
N SER A 114 -1.10 0.54 -1.89
CA SER A 114 -0.55 1.75 -1.28
C SER A 114 -0.98 3.02 -2.02
N PRO A 115 -1.40 4.07 -1.30
CA PRO A 115 -1.68 5.38 -1.88
C PRO A 115 -0.39 6.18 -2.21
N GLY A 116 0.78 5.67 -1.78
CA GLY A 116 2.05 6.37 -1.82
C GLY A 116 2.50 6.86 -0.45
N GLY A 117 3.28 7.94 -0.41
CA GLY A 117 3.82 8.53 0.81
C GLY A 117 5.13 9.28 0.57
N SER A 118 6.10 9.10 1.45
CA SER A 118 7.43 9.74 1.36
C SER A 118 8.13 9.42 0.05
N SER A 119 8.53 10.46 -0.67
CA SER A 119 9.29 10.34 -1.93
C SER A 119 10.66 9.69 -1.71
N LEU A 120 11.35 10.09 -0.63
CA LEU A 120 12.65 9.53 -0.27
C LEU A 120 12.55 8.03 0.06
N ALA A 121 11.55 7.62 0.81
CA ALA A 121 11.32 6.23 1.13
C ALA A 121 11.01 5.41 -0.13
N SER A 122 10.21 5.96 -1.04
CA SER A 122 9.89 5.34 -2.33
C SER A 122 11.14 5.15 -3.20
N GLU A 123 12.03 6.14 -3.26
CA GLU A 123 13.31 6.03 -4.00
C GLU A 123 14.23 4.98 -3.38
N ILE A 124 14.34 4.91 -2.06
CA ILE A 124 15.15 3.90 -1.35
C ILE A 124 14.67 2.49 -1.69
N ILE A 125 13.36 2.24 -1.63
CA ILE A 125 12.76 0.94 -1.93
C ILE A 125 12.91 0.62 -3.43
N TRP A 126 12.59 1.58 -4.30
CA TRP A 126 12.77 1.44 -5.75
C TRP A 126 14.21 1.08 -6.11
N ARG A 127 15.19 1.74 -5.50
CA ARG A 127 16.62 1.49 -5.77
C ARG A 127 17.03 0.05 -5.44
N GLU A 128 16.54 -0.49 -4.33
CA GLU A 128 16.89 -1.87 -3.96
C GLU A 128 16.20 -2.88 -4.89
N LEU A 129 14.95 -2.63 -5.30
CA LEU A 129 14.27 -3.44 -6.32
C LEU A 129 15.02 -3.41 -7.67
N GLU A 130 15.52 -2.25 -8.06
CA GLU A 130 16.36 -2.11 -9.27
C GLU A 130 17.65 -2.93 -9.18
N LEU A 131 18.30 -2.95 -8.02
CA LEU A 131 19.50 -3.78 -7.79
C LEU A 131 19.17 -5.28 -7.88
N ILE A 132 18.08 -5.72 -7.28
CA ILE A 132 17.58 -7.09 -7.36
C ILE A 132 17.35 -7.52 -8.82
N ARG A 133 16.71 -6.65 -9.61
CA ARG A 133 16.46 -6.89 -11.03
C ARG A 133 17.76 -6.97 -11.84
N LYS A 134 18.71 -6.07 -11.58
CA LYS A 134 20.04 -6.07 -12.24
C LYS A 134 20.85 -7.32 -11.94
N GLU A 135 20.67 -7.92 -10.77
CA GLU A 135 21.27 -9.22 -10.41
C GLU A 135 20.54 -10.42 -11.04
N GLY A 136 19.53 -10.19 -11.86
CA GLY A 136 18.86 -11.21 -12.69
C GLY A 136 17.63 -11.85 -12.06
N LYS A 137 17.24 -11.51 -10.83
CA LYS A 137 16.00 -11.99 -10.23
C LYS A 137 14.80 -11.28 -10.87
N LYS A 138 13.75 -12.04 -11.16
CA LYS A 138 12.56 -11.49 -11.80
C LYS A 138 11.64 -10.80 -10.77
N ILE A 139 11.11 -9.66 -11.14
CA ILE A 139 10.17 -8.89 -10.32
C ILE A 139 8.85 -8.75 -11.08
N VAL A 140 7.79 -9.29 -10.49
CA VAL A 140 6.43 -9.12 -10.98
C VAL A 140 5.63 -8.36 -9.93
N VAL A 141 4.99 -7.27 -10.32
CA VAL A 141 4.10 -6.51 -9.44
C VAL A 141 2.66 -6.99 -9.63
N SER A 142 1.96 -7.17 -8.51
CA SER A 142 0.50 -7.34 -8.46
C SER A 142 -0.09 -6.17 -7.70
N MET A 143 -0.82 -5.30 -8.39
CA MET A 143 -1.48 -4.17 -7.75
C MET A 143 -2.80 -4.59 -7.11
N GLY A 144 -3.09 -4.07 -5.92
CA GLY A 144 -4.36 -4.22 -5.21
C GLY A 144 -5.39 -3.21 -5.67
N ASP A 145 -6.16 -2.72 -4.70
CA ASP A 145 -7.18 -1.70 -4.97
C ASP A 145 -6.52 -0.38 -5.35
N VAL A 146 -5.41 -0.02 -4.67
CA VAL A 146 -4.65 1.20 -4.91
C VAL A 146 -3.16 0.87 -5.03
N ALA A 147 -2.51 1.38 -6.07
CA ALA A 147 -1.05 1.38 -6.21
C ALA A 147 -0.66 2.66 -6.96
N ALA A 148 -0.65 3.77 -6.23
CA ALA A 148 -0.58 5.11 -6.80
C ALA A 148 0.57 5.92 -6.20
N SER A 149 1.04 6.91 -6.93
CA SER A 149 2.08 7.83 -6.51
C SER A 149 3.33 7.09 -6.04
N GLY A 150 3.78 7.19 -4.78
CA GLY A 150 4.88 6.38 -4.24
C GLY A 150 4.68 4.87 -4.41
N GLY A 151 3.43 4.38 -4.33
CA GLY A 151 3.11 2.97 -4.61
C GLY A 151 3.36 2.58 -6.07
N TYR A 152 3.09 3.49 -7.02
CA TYR A 152 3.48 3.30 -8.41
C TYR A 152 4.99 3.48 -8.62
N TYR A 153 5.63 4.38 -7.86
CA TYR A 153 7.07 4.62 -7.91
C TYR A 153 7.85 3.33 -7.66
N ILE A 154 7.55 2.62 -6.57
CA ILE A 154 8.23 1.37 -6.23
C ILE A 154 7.91 0.22 -7.22
N ALA A 155 6.82 0.34 -7.98
CA ALA A 155 6.36 -0.66 -8.92
C ALA A 155 6.89 -0.45 -10.36
N CYS A 156 7.20 0.78 -10.75
CA CYS A 156 7.32 1.20 -12.16
C CYS A 156 8.41 0.50 -12.96
N ASN A 157 9.48 0.01 -12.30
CA ASN A 157 10.60 -0.68 -12.96
C ASN A 157 10.51 -2.21 -12.94
N ALA A 158 9.39 -2.79 -12.50
CA ALA A 158 9.22 -4.24 -12.50
C ALA A 158 9.25 -4.83 -13.93
N ASP A 159 9.63 -6.09 -14.04
CA ASP A 159 9.64 -6.82 -15.33
C ASP A 159 8.22 -6.98 -15.89
N LYS A 160 7.21 -7.11 -14.99
CA LYS A 160 5.78 -7.14 -15.32
C LYS A 160 4.96 -6.47 -14.22
N ILE A 161 3.93 -5.74 -14.62
CA ILE A 161 2.96 -5.11 -13.72
C ILE A 161 1.56 -5.63 -14.07
N MET A 162 0.94 -6.31 -13.10
CA MET A 162 -0.44 -6.79 -13.20
C MET A 162 -1.38 -5.94 -12.36
N VAL A 163 -2.54 -5.65 -12.91
CA VAL A 163 -3.57 -4.79 -12.30
C VAL A 163 -4.94 -5.44 -12.42
N GLN A 164 -5.85 -5.10 -11.52
CA GLN A 164 -7.28 -5.37 -11.71
C GLN A 164 -7.92 -4.24 -12.55
N PRO A 165 -9.04 -4.48 -13.23
CA PRO A 165 -9.68 -3.44 -14.05
C PRO A 165 -9.94 -2.13 -13.31
N ASN A 166 -10.31 -2.23 -12.03
CA ASN A 166 -10.70 -1.11 -11.17
C ASN A 166 -9.56 -0.62 -10.25
N THR A 167 -8.37 -1.23 -10.32
CA THR A 167 -7.19 -0.74 -9.57
C THR A 167 -7.01 0.75 -9.81
N ILE A 168 -6.84 1.52 -8.76
CA ILE A 168 -6.48 2.94 -8.83
C ILE A 168 -4.96 3.03 -8.86
N THR A 169 -4.40 3.59 -9.95
CA THR A 169 -2.94 3.68 -10.13
C THR A 169 -2.52 4.97 -10.84
N GLY A 170 -1.25 5.08 -11.18
CA GLY A 170 -0.69 6.32 -11.72
C GLY A 170 -0.43 7.32 -10.60
N SER A 171 -1.11 8.47 -10.61
CA SER A 171 -0.83 9.59 -9.71
C SER A 171 0.67 9.93 -9.70
N ILE A 172 1.28 9.97 -10.91
CA ILE A 172 2.68 10.34 -11.07
C ILE A 172 2.77 11.85 -10.87
N GLY A 173 3.02 12.24 -9.62
CA GLY A 173 3.01 13.61 -9.16
C GLY A 173 3.66 13.74 -7.80
N VAL A 174 4.02 14.96 -7.44
CA VAL A 174 4.71 15.30 -6.19
C VAL A 174 4.08 16.56 -5.62
N PHE A 175 3.90 16.61 -4.31
CA PHE A 175 3.48 17.81 -3.61
C PHE A 175 4.19 17.91 -2.25
N SER A 176 4.21 19.10 -1.68
CA SER A 176 4.66 19.35 -0.31
C SER A 176 3.64 20.19 0.42
N ILE A 177 3.42 19.89 1.70
CA ILE A 177 2.55 20.66 2.58
C ILE A 177 3.43 21.39 3.59
N VAL A 178 3.36 22.71 3.59
CA VAL A 178 4.02 23.56 4.59
C VAL A 178 2.93 24.33 5.33
N PRO A 179 2.53 23.88 6.53
CA PRO A 179 1.50 24.56 7.30
C PRO A 179 2.02 25.87 7.89
N ASP A 180 1.15 26.89 7.93
CA ASP A 180 1.38 28.16 8.62
C ASP A 180 0.28 28.38 9.67
N PHE A 181 0.65 28.33 10.95
CA PHE A 181 -0.25 28.57 12.07
C PHE A 181 -0.09 29.96 12.69
N SER A 182 0.73 30.85 12.13
CA SER A 182 1.03 32.16 12.71
C SER A 182 -0.23 33.00 12.98
N SER A 183 -1.14 33.06 12.03
CA SER A 183 -2.37 33.82 12.16
C SER A 183 -3.31 33.23 13.24
N PHE A 184 -3.40 31.90 13.33
CA PHE A 184 -4.17 31.23 14.39
C PHE A 184 -3.57 31.53 15.77
N MET A 185 -2.26 31.39 15.92
CA MET A 185 -1.56 31.62 17.19
C MET A 185 -1.70 33.06 17.64
N ASN A 186 -1.41 34.03 16.75
CA ASN A 186 -1.48 35.45 17.09
C ASN A 186 -2.92 35.92 17.34
N ASN A 187 -3.86 35.62 16.44
CA ASN A 187 -5.18 36.24 16.47
C ASN A 187 -6.20 35.52 17.35
N LYS A 188 -6.02 34.20 17.59
CA LYS A 188 -6.94 33.40 18.39
C LYS A 188 -6.40 33.06 19.78
N LEU A 189 -5.09 32.85 19.92
CA LEU A 189 -4.47 32.46 21.18
C LEU A 189 -3.66 33.60 21.84
N GLY A 190 -3.43 34.72 21.15
CA GLY A 190 -2.61 35.82 21.65
C GLY A 190 -1.11 35.47 21.84
N ILE A 191 -0.64 34.41 21.16
CA ILE A 191 0.72 33.93 21.25
C ILE A 191 1.56 34.56 20.14
N SER A 192 2.61 35.32 20.52
CA SER A 192 3.62 35.82 19.61
C SER A 192 4.92 35.01 19.70
N PHE A 193 5.69 35.02 18.61
CA PHE A 193 6.96 34.30 18.53
C PHE A 193 8.10 35.27 18.32
N ASP A 194 9.08 35.25 19.23
CA ASP A 194 10.35 35.90 19.05
C ASP A 194 11.40 34.91 18.54
N ARG A 195 12.41 35.37 17.78
CA ARG A 195 13.38 34.50 17.10
C ARG A 195 14.78 35.04 17.15
N VAL A 196 15.69 34.14 17.49
CA VAL A 196 17.12 34.37 17.36
C VAL A 196 17.63 33.43 16.26
N MET A 197 18.21 33.97 15.20
CA MET A 197 18.64 33.21 14.03
C MET A 197 20.15 33.37 13.83
N THR A 198 20.81 32.26 13.51
CA THR A 198 22.24 32.23 13.16
C THR A 198 22.50 32.50 11.68
N GLY A 199 21.44 32.55 10.87
CA GLY A 199 21.48 32.81 9.43
C GLY A 199 20.08 33.12 8.91
N GLU A 200 19.99 33.67 7.68
CA GLU A 200 18.74 34.14 7.07
C GLU A 200 17.62 33.04 7.00
N TYR A 201 18.02 31.80 6.80
CA TYR A 201 17.09 30.66 6.63
C TYR A 201 17.18 29.64 7.77
N ALA A 202 17.76 30.00 8.91
CA ALA A 202 18.00 29.06 10.03
C ALA A 202 16.71 28.52 10.65
N ASP A 203 15.57 29.19 10.47
CA ASP A 203 14.26 28.77 10.97
C ASP A 203 13.38 28.09 9.90
N MET A 204 13.94 27.73 8.74
CA MET A 204 13.20 27.09 7.66
C MET A 204 13.18 25.55 7.82
N PRO A 205 12.02 24.87 7.62
CA PRO A 205 10.68 25.43 7.48
C PRO A 205 10.08 25.82 8.83
N SER A 206 9.33 26.93 8.87
CA SER A 206 8.64 27.39 10.09
C SER A 206 7.13 27.28 9.95
N VAL A 207 6.46 26.84 11.03
CA VAL A 207 4.98 26.83 11.12
C VAL A 207 4.44 28.07 11.82
N THR A 208 5.32 28.93 12.33
CA THR A 208 4.98 30.12 13.14
C THR A 208 5.07 31.41 12.37
N ARG A 209 5.32 31.34 11.07
CA ARG A 209 5.30 32.43 10.10
C ARG A 209 5.06 31.89 8.69
N PRO A 210 4.53 32.73 7.77
CA PRO A 210 4.48 32.37 6.36
C PRO A 210 5.89 32.20 5.77
N LEU A 211 5.98 31.37 4.73
CA LEU A 211 7.20 31.22 3.96
C LEU A 211 7.54 32.52 3.23
N ARG A 212 8.81 32.91 3.21
CA ARG A 212 9.35 33.98 2.34
C ARG A 212 9.36 33.54 0.88
N GLU A 213 9.38 34.47 -0.04
CA GLU A 213 9.35 34.13 -1.47
C GLU A 213 10.53 33.25 -1.92
N ASN A 214 11.74 33.51 -1.39
CA ASN A 214 12.89 32.67 -1.69
C ASN A 214 12.78 31.25 -1.11
N GLU A 215 12.14 31.09 0.06
CA GLU A 215 11.87 29.79 0.66
C GLU A 215 10.83 29.00 -0.16
N LYS A 216 9.78 29.67 -0.66
CA LYS A 216 8.80 29.07 -1.58
C LYS A 216 9.49 28.58 -2.86
N LYS A 217 10.33 29.41 -3.47
CA LYS A 217 11.09 29.04 -4.68
C LYS A 217 12.01 27.86 -4.43
N PHE A 218 12.68 27.80 -3.27
CA PHE A 218 13.55 26.70 -2.91
C PHE A 218 12.76 25.39 -2.78
N ILE A 219 11.64 25.40 -2.02
CA ILE A 219 10.77 24.23 -1.86
C ILE A 219 10.19 23.79 -3.20
N GLN A 220 9.72 24.76 -4.04
CA GLN A 220 9.21 24.46 -5.36
C GLN A 220 10.27 23.79 -6.24
N GLY A 221 11.50 24.29 -6.22
CA GLY A 221 12.60 23.68 -6.96
C GLY A 221 12.91 22.25 -6.52
N GLN A 222 12.78 21.92 -5.22
CA GLN A 222 12.91 20.55 -4.73
C GLN A 222 11.75 19.66 -5.21
N VAL A 223 10.53 20.16 -5.17
CA VAL A 223 9.34 19.45 -5.69
C VAL A 223 9.50 19.16 -7.18
N ASP A 224 9.93 20.14 -7.96
CA ASP A 224 10.14 20.01 -9.41
C ASP A 224 11.24 18.98 -9.73
N GLN A 225 12.32 18.94 -8.95
CA GLN A 225 13.40 17.98 -9.13
C GLN A 225 12.91 16.56 -8.81
N ILE A 226 12.21 16.35 -7.70
CA ILE A 226 11.66 15.02 -7.34
C ILE A 226 10.62 14.57 -8.37
N TYR A 227 9.82 15.48 -8.91
CA TYR A 227 8.89 15.18 -9.97
C TYR A 227 9.60 14.74 -11.25
N LEU A 228 10.69 15.43 -11.61
CA LEU A 228 11.53 15.04 -12.74
C LEU A 228 12.13 13.63 -12.52
N ASP A 229 12.66 13.37 -11.33
CA ASP A 229 13.21 12.04 -10.98
C ASP A 229 12.14 10.97 -11.10
N PHE A 230 10.94 11.18 -10.56
CA PHE A 230 9.84 10.23 -10.67
C PHE A 230 9.47 9.93 -12.13
N LYS A 231 9.29 10.96 -12.95
CA LYS A 231 9.02 10.78 -14.39
C LYS A 231 10.11 9.99 -15.08
N THR A 232 11.38 10.26 -14.74
CA THR A 232 12.53 9.57 -15.31
C THR A 232 12.51 8.08 -14.94
N ARG A 233 12.26 7.74 -13.66
CA ARG A 233 12.13 6.34 -13.22
C ARG A 233 11.01 5.61 -13.96
N VAL A 234 9.87 6.28 -14.15
CA VAL A 234 8.75 5.70 -14.91
C VAL A 234 9.13 5.53 -16.38
N ALA A 235 9.72 6.52 -17.01
CA ALA A 235 10.15 6.47 -18.41
C ALA A 235 11.12 5.31 -18.66
N GLU A 236 12.14 5.16 -17.81
CA GLU A 236 13.12 4.06 -17.85
C GLU A 236 12.44 2.71 -17.63
N GLY A 237 11.67 2.57 -16.57
CA GLY A 237 11.03 1.30 -16.19
C GLY A 237 9.97 0.83 -17.21
N ARG A 238 9.21 1.76 -17.77
CA ARG A 238 8.18 1.48 -18.77
C ARG A 238 8.67 1.56 -20.22
N LYS A 239 9.94 1.92 -20.43
CA LYS A 239 10.57 2.09 -21.76
C LYS A 239 9.76 3.05 -22.64
N LYS A 240 9.41 4.21 -22.09
CA LYS A 240 8.64 5.26 -22.74
C LYS A 240 9.44 6.56 -22.77
N ASP A 241 9.11 7.41 -23.72
CA ASP A 241 9.66 8.77 -23.77
C ASP A 241 9.18 9.58 -22.55
N ILE A 242 10.07 10.44 -21.99
CA ILE A 242 9.77 11.22 -20.79
C ILE A 242 8.67 12.27 -21.05
N ASN A 243 8.59 12.81 -22.25
CA ASN A 243 7.53 13.77 -22.61
C ASN A 243 6.19 13.07 -22.72
N TYR A 244 6.17 11.82 -23.22
CA TYR A 244 4.97 10.99 -23.18
C TYR A 244 4.54 10.72 -21.73
N ILE A 245 5.46 10.34 -20.86
CA ILE A 245 5.15 10.14 -19.44
C ILE A 245 4.61 11.45 -18.84
N ASP A 246 5.23 12.60 -19.10
CA ASP A 246 4.74 13.88 -18.61
C ASP A 246 3.30 14.19 -19.06
N SER A 247 2.96 13.86 -20.32
CA SER A 247 1.61 14.06 -20.85
C SER A 247 0.51 13.26 -20.14
N ILE A 248 0.86 12.14 -19.50
CA ILE A 248 -0.07 11.26 -18.77
C ILE A 248 0.14 11.30 -17.24
N ALA A 249 1.14 12.04 -16.77
CA ALA A 249 1.49 12.25 -15.36
C ALA A 249 0.68 13.41 -14.72
N GLN A 250 1.34 14.38 -14.11
CA GLN A 250 0.76 15.57 -13.48
C GLN A 250 -0.23 15.22 -12.37
N GLY A 251 0.07 14.16 -11.61
CA GLY A 251 -0.78 13.68 -10.53
C GLY A 251 -2.08 12.99 -10.97
N ARG A 252 -2.30 12.78 -12.27
CA ARG A 252 -3.52 12.11 -12.77
C ARG A 252 -3.58 10.66 -12.32
N VAL A 253 -4.77 10.27 -11.90
CA VAL A 253 -5.09 8.89 -11.48
C VAL A 253 -5.73 8.14 -12.65
N TRP A 254 -5.41 6.86 -12.77
CA TRP A 254 -5.91 6.00 -13.82
C TRP A 254 -6.48 4.71 -13.25
N THR A 255 -7.53 4.19 -13.88
CA THR A 255 -7.97 2.81 -13.61
C THR A 255 -6.96 1.83 -14.19
N GLY A 256 -6.87 0.60 -13.64
CA GLY A 256 -5.98 -0.42 -14.17
C GLY A 256 -6.22 -0.72 -15.65
N LYS A 257 -7.48 -0.73 -16.09
CA LYS A 257 -7.82 -0.86 -17.52
C LYS A 257 -7.19 0.26 -18.35
N ARG A 258 -7.25 1.50 -17.88
CA ARG A 258 -6.67 2.65 -18.59
C ARG A 258 -5.14 2.64 -18.51
N ALA A 259 -4.57 2.23 -17.38
CA ALA A 259 -3.13 2.13 -17.20
C ALA A 259 -2.45 1.19 -18.20
N ILE A 260 -3.10 0.08 -18.56
CA ILE A 260 -2.63 -0.81 -19.63
C ILE A 260 -2.57 -0.09 -20.97
N GLN A 261 -3.64 0.64 -21.34
CA GLN A 261 -3.68 1.38 -22.60
C GLN A 261 -2.60 2.46 -22.69
N LEU A 262 -2.24 3.05 -21.55
CA LEU A 262 -1.19 4.05 -21.40
C LEU A 262 0.22 3.44 -21.28
N GLY A 263 0.33 2.11 -21.22
CA GLY A 263 1.61 1.42 -21.01
C GLY A 263 2.18 1.53 -19.60
N LEU A 264 1.38 1.98 -18.63
CA LEU A 264 1.75 2.05 -17.22
C LEU A 264 1.63 0.69 -16.52
N ALA A 265 0.86 -0.24 -17.06
CA ALA A 265 0.73 -1.62 -16.62
C ALA A 265 0.75 -2.56 -17.84
N ASP A 266 0.92 -3.86 -17.61
CA ASP A 266 1.14 -4.82 -18.70
C ASP A 266 -0.05 -5.72 -18.96
N LYS A 267 -0.78 -6.13 -17.89
CA LYS A 267 -1.84 -7.15 -18.03
C LYS A 267 -2.87 -7.04 -16.90
N ILE A 268 -4.11 -7.38 -17.22
CA ILE A 268 -5.11 -7.68 -16.18
C ILE A 268 -4.79 -9.04 -15.58
N GLY A 269 -4.71 -9.09 -14.24
CA GLY A 269 -4.45 -10.33 -13.52
C GLY A 269 -4.43 -10.10 -12.01
N GLY A 270 -4.72 -11.18 -11.27
CA GLY A 270 -4.69 -11.21 -9.82
C GLY A 270 -3.33 -11.59 -9.25
N LEU A 271 -3.31 -11.88 -7.95
CA LEU A 271 -2.08 -12.28 -7.25
C LEU A 271 -1.57 -13.64 -7.75
N GLU A 272 -2.46 -14.61 -7.97
CA GLU A 272 -2.09 -15.94 -8.46
C GLU A 272 -1.52 -15.86 -9.88
N ASP A 273 -2.07 -15.00 -10.74
CA ASP A 273 -1.54 -14.76 -12.08
C ASP A 273 -0.12 -14.18 -12.01
N ALA A 274 0.13 -13.27 -11.07
CA ALA A 274 1.46 -12.67 -10.87
C ALA A 274 2.47 -13.70 -10.36
N ILE A 275 2.07 -14.60 -9.47
CA ILE A 275 2.91 -15.71 -9.00
C ILE A 275 3.25 -16.67 -10.16
N ALA A 276 2.25 -17.05 -10.95
CA ALA A 276 2.45 -17.91 -12.10
C ALA A 276 3.37 -17.27 -13.15
N GLU A 277 3.19 -15.97 -13.42
CA GLU A 277 4.06 -15.22 -14.36
C GLU A 277 5.49 -15.12 -13.83
N ALA A 278 5.68 -14.86 -12.53
CA ALA A 278 6.99 -14.82 -11.89
C ALA A 278 7.72 -16.17 -11.99
N ALA A 279 7.01 -17.28 -11.74
CA ALA A 279 7.54 -18.63 -11.90
C ALA A 279 7.97 -18.90 -13.34
N LYS A 280 7.09 -18.54 -14.30
CA LYS A 280 7.37 -18.69 -15.73
C LYS A 280 8.60 -17.88 -16.16
N MET A 281 8.70 -16.62 -15.75
CA MET A 281 9.82 -15.73 -16.11
C MET A 281 11.14 -16.19 -15.49
N ALA A 282 11.09 -16.82 -14.32
CA ALA A 282 12.25 -17.38 -13.64
C ALA A 282 12.57 -18.85 -14.06
N GLY A 283 11.80 -19.43 -14.99
CA GLY A 283 12.00 -20.82 -15.47
C GLY A 283 11.75 -21.89 -14.40
N MET A 284 10.89 -21.61 -13.41
CA MET A 284 10.63 -22.49 -12.27
C MET A 284 9.50 -23.45 -12.57
N LYS A 285 9.76 -24.77 -12.49
CA LYS A 285 8.71 -25.82 -12.57
C LYS A 285 8.13 -26.14 -11.19
N GLU A 286 9.00 -26.20 -10.18
CA GLU A 286 8.62 -26.43 -8.79
C GLU A 286 9.15 -25.31 -7.93
N PHE A 287 8.33 -24.75 -7.09
CA PHE A 287 8.68 -23.65 -6.20
C PHE A 287 7.77 -23.61 -4.98
N LYS A 288 8.24 -22.95 -3.95
CA LYS A 288 7.39 -22.54 -2.80
C LYS A 288 7.24 -21.04 -2.77
N VAL A 289 6.08 -20.57 -2.37
CA VAL A 289 5.82 -19.15 -2.12
C VAL A 289 6.04 -18.87 -0.63
N ARG A 290 6.85 -17.85 -0.35
CA ARG A 290 7.08 -17.36 1.02
C ARG A 290 6.63 -15.92 1.11
N LYS A 291 5.73 -15.62 2.05
CA LYS A 291 5.21 -14.28 2.32
C LYS A 291 6.19 -13.47 3.16
N TYR A 292 6.32 -12.21 2.84
CA TYR A 292 7.14 -11.24 3.57
C TYR A 292 6.39 -9.89 3.70
N PRO A 293 6.58 -9.12 4.79
CA PRO A 293 7.31 -9.52 5.99
C PRO A 293 6.78 -10.83 6.58
N GLU A 294 7.66 -11.63 7.19
CA GLU A 294 7.21 -12.82 7.91
C GLU A 294 6.31 -12.38 9.08
N PRO A 295 5.19 -13.05 9.34
CA PRO A 295 4.34 -12.70 10.47
C PRO A 295 5.15 -12.73 11.77
N LYS A 296 5.11 -11.63 12.52
CA LYS A 296 5.73 -11.57 13.83
C LYS A 296 5.16 -12.68 14.71
N SER A 297 6.00 -13.31 15.53
CA SER A 297 5.53 -14.30 16.51
C SER A 297 4.55 -13.63 17.49
N ILE A 298 3.65 -14.41 18.06
CA ILE A 298 2.69 -13.90 19.06
C ILE A 298 3.42 -13.17 20.19
N LEU A 299 4.60 -13.67 20.58
CA LEU A 299 5.43 -13.07 21.64
C LEU A 299 5.99 -11.70 21.21
N GLU A 300 6.53 -11.58 19.99
CA GLU A 300 7.02 -10.31 19.43
C GLU A 300 5.88 -9.30 19.26
N TYR A 301 4.69 -9.75 18.84
CA TYR A 301 3.50 -8.90 18.77
C TYR A 301 3.11 -8.34 20.16
N PHE A 302 3.12 -9.17 21.20
CA PHE A 302 2.84 -8.73 22.57
C PHE A 302 3.92 -7.80 23.12
N MET A 303 5.19 -8.03 22.82
CA MET A 303 6.29 -7.15 23.26
C MET A 303 6.23 -5.78 22.57
N ASP A 304 5.99 -5.73 21.28
CA ASP A 304 5.80 -4.48 20.54
C ASP A 304 4.56 -3.71 21.03
N LYS A 305 3.49 -4.45 21.33
CA LYS A 305 2.24 -3.87 21.82
C LYS A 305 2.36 -3.33 23.26
N ALA A 306 3.06 -4.02 24.12
CA ALA A 306 3.31 -3.57 25.50
C ALA A 306 4.12 -2.28 25.57
N SER A 307 4.99 -2.02 24.59
CA SER A 307 5.77 -0.77 24.51
C SER A 307 4.98 0.41 23.90
N SER A 308 3.95 0.14 23.08
CA SER A 308 3.17 1.18 22.40
C SER A 308 1.80 1.49 23.00
N ASP A 309 1.19 0.55 23.73
CA ASP A 309 -0.22 0.64 24.16
C ASP A 309 -0.47 1.40 25.47
N LEU A 310 0.52 1.60 26.32
CA LEU A 310 0.31 2.32 27.59
C LEU A 310 -0.10 3.79 27.40
N THR A 311 0.38 4.42 26.31
CA THR A 311 0.05 5.82 26.01
C THR A 311 -1.17 5.97 25.09
N SER A 312 -1.35 5.05 24.15
CA SER A 312 -2.42 5.14 23.16
C SER A 312 -3.79 4.69 23.68
N SER A 313 -3.83 3.73 24.61
CA SER A 313 -5.07 3.26 25.23
C SER A 313 -5.68 4.28 26.18
N THR A 314 -4.83 5.00 26.94
CA THR A 314 -5.26 6.08 27.82
C THR A 314 -5.80 7.26 27.03
N LEU A 315 -5.10 7.67 25.97
CA LEU A 315 -5.54 8.75 25.07
C LEU A 315 -6.86 8.42 24.34
N LYS A 316 -7.04 7.18 23.86
CA LYS A 316 -8.31 6.74 23.26
C LYS A 316 -9.48 6.77 24.24
N LYS A 317 -9.21 6.42 25.50
CA LYS A 317 -10.23 6.37 26.55
C LYS A 317 -10.65 7.76 27.01
N GLU A 318 -9.72 8.72 27.04
CA GLU A 318 -9.97 10.11 27.45
C GLU A 318 -10.54 10.99 26.34
N LEU A 319 -10.09 10.82 25.09
CA LEU A 319 -10.49 11.67 23.96
C LEU A 319 -11.69 11.12 23.18
N GLY A 320 -12.02 9.83 23.33
CA GLY A 320 -12.95 9.16 22.41
C GLY A 320 -12.32 8.84 21.05
N MET A 321 -13.02 8.04 20.23
CA MET A 321 -12.44 7.53 18.97
C MET A 321 -12.28 8.63 17.91
N GLU A 322 -13.22 9.55 17.79
CA GLU A 322 -13.19 10.62 16.78
C GLU A 322 -12.09 11.63 17.06
N ASP A 323 -12.00 12.12 18.31
CA ASP A 323 -10.96 13.07 18.72
C ASP A 323 -9.56 12.45 18.73
N TYR A 324 -9.46 11.14 19.03
CA TYR A 324 -8.21 10.40 18.89
C TYR A 324 -7.74 10.28 17.43
N GLN A 325 -8.66 10.10 16.48
CA GLN A 325 -8.34 10.12 15.05
C GLN A 325 -7.89 11.52 14.60
N LEU A 326 -8.57 12.56 15.06
CA LEU A 326 -8.17 13.94 14.81
C LEU A 326 -6.77 14.25 15.39
N PHE A 327 -6.52 13.82 16.64
CA PHE A 327 -5.21 13.95 17.28
C PHE A 327 -4.10 13.24 16.48
N LYS A 328 -4.34 12.01 16.00
CA LYS A 328 -3.41 11.29 15.12
C LYS A 328 -3.11 12.06 13.84
N ARG A 329 -4.14 12.65 13.20
CA ARG A 329 -3.96 13.47 11.99
C ARG A 329 -3.12 14.71 12.25
N ILE A 330 -3.39 15.43 13.34
CA ILE A 330 -2.61 16.60 13.73
C ILE A 330 -1.15 16.22 14.04
N LYS A 331 -0.94 15.10 14.72
CA LYS A 331 0.40 14.57 15.01
C LYS A 331 1.14 14.20 13.74
N ALA A 332 0.50 13.49 12.80
CA ALA A 332 1.07 13.15 11.51
C ALA A 332 1.47 14.41 10.72
N LEU A 333 0.60 15.41 10.63
CA LEU A 333 0.92 16.69 9.99
C LEU A 333 2.13 17.40 10.63
N LYS A 334 2.32 17.25 11.93
CA LYS A 334 3.48 17.82 12.64
C LYS A 334 4.77 17.05 12.36
N GLU A 335 4.69 15.73 12.25
CA GLU A 335 5.81 14.85 11.92
C GLU A 335 6.20 14.96 10.44
N GLU A 336 5.23 15.24 9.57
CA GLU A 336 5.36 15.41 8.11
C GLU A 336 5.86 16.80 7.68
N LYS A 337 6.19 17.67 8.62
CA LYS A 337 6.63 19.04 8.37
C LYS A 337 7.82 19.10 7.41
N GLY A 338 7.56 19.61 6.21
CA GLY A 338 8.60 19.82 5.19
C GLY A 338 8.96 18.56 4.40
N GLU A 339 8.30 17.40 4.62
CA GLU A 339 8.49 16.24 3.75
C GLU A 339 7.86 16.46 2.37
N ILE A 340 8.58 16.05 1.34
CA ILE A 340 8.07 16.04 -0.04
C ILE A 340 7.45 14.66 -0.30
N LYS A 341 6.16 14.65 -0.64
CA LYS A 341 5.39 13.42 -0.79
C LYS A 341 5.02 13.12 -2.22
N THR A 342 5.06 11.83 -2.51
CA THR A 342 4.43 11.19 -3.65
C THR A 342 3.25 10.37 -3.12
N GLN A 343 2.11 11.02 -2.91
CA GLN A 343 0.90 10.43 -2.32
C GLN A 343 -0.33 10.91 -3.07
N LEU A 344 -1.40 10.13 -3.05
CA LEU A 344 -2.71 10.59 -3.53
C LEU A 344 -3.17 11.79 -2.68
N PRO A 345 -3.66 12.89 -3.29
CA PRO A 345 -4.08 14.08 -2.55
C PRO A 345 -5.44 13.92 -1.83
N PHE A 346 -5.98 12.70 -1.78
CA PHE A 346 -7.25 12.36 -1.13
C PHE A 346 -7.23 10.92 -0.61
N GLU A 347 -7.99 10.66 0.45
CA GLU A 347 -8.18 9.33 1.02
C GLU A 347 -9.40 8.65 0.39
N PHE A 348 -9.26 7.36 0.02
CA PHE A 348 -10.39 6.50 -0.30
C PHE A 348 -10.78 5.70 0.93
N ILE A 349 -12.02 5.83 1.36
CA ILE A 349 -12.61 4.92 2.35
C ILE A 349 -13.53 3.99 1.57
N ILE A 350 -13.07 2.77 1.33
CA ILE A 350 -13.92 1.69 0.79
C ILE A 350 -14.56 1.03 2.01
N LYS A 351 -15.87 1.28 2.19
CA LYS A 351 -16.68 0.63 3.24
C LYS A 351 -17.25 -0.68 2.71
#